data_d4f9699128768b7821a320a851a1326b
#
_entry.id   d4f9699128768b7821a320a851a1326b
#
_cell.length_a   1.000
_cell.length_b   1.000
_cell.length_c   1.000
_cell.angle_alpha   90.00
_cell.angle_beta   90.00
_cell.angle_gamma   90.00
#
_symmetry.space_group_name_H-M   'P 1'
#
loop_
_entity.id
_entity.type
_entity.pdbx_description
1 polymer ?
#
loop_
_entity_poly.entity_id
_entity_poly.type
_entity_poly.pdbx_seq_one_letter_code
_entity_poly.pdbx_strand_id
1 'polypeptide(L)'
;ALPIFETMNRIREELSKIDPTIFIYGEGWLAADSPLPPEKRAVRDHVGQMEGIAVFCDDFRDAVRGSTFDEQAAGYASGNIVGHYEPVKFGIAGATQHPQVDYNGLLYSSVPYASAPSQAVNFVASHDGYTVIDKLRLSVKGDHADDELPPIDKLIHTILLTAQGVPFIRAGEEMMQDKQGEPNSFRSPDAVNRIDWALKAKNRDLFDYVRGLIALRKAHPAFRIPTAEGLQQGLHFLDTGDSGVIAYTLGEYANGDAWKEILVAYNGNRHQAEFHIPEADWTVVCRDGRIDPGSRDRMPGGIVRIAPSSAIIAYRE
;
A
#
# COMPACT_ATOMS: atom_id res chain seq x y z
N ALA A 1 23.46 -3.19 15.16
CA ALA A 1 23.13 -2.39 16.36
C ALA A 1 22.14 -1.31 15.95
N LEU A 2 21.04 -1.20 16.69
CA LEU A 2 20.09 -0.10 16.49
C LEU A 2 20.72 1.20 17.01
N PRO A 3 20.71 2.28 16.23
CA PRO A 3 21.10 3.59 16.74
C PRO A 3 20.08 4.12 17.75
N ILE A 4 20.48 5.07 18.55
CA ILE A 4 19.57 5.88 19.36
C ILE A 4 18.88 6.90 18.43
N PHE A 5 17.61 7.23 18.71
CA PHE A 5 16.86 8.12 17.81
C PHE A 5 17.45 9.55 17.75
N GLU A 6 18.09 10.04 18.82
CA GLU A 6 18.80 11.33 18.78
C GLU A 6 19.95 11.34 17.76
N THR A 7 20.66 10.20 17.60
CA THR A 7 21.70 10.06 16.56
C THR A 7 21.07 10.14 15.18
N MET A 8 19.92 9.51 14.95
CA MET A 8 19.20 9.58 13.69
C MET A 8 18.74 11.00 13.39
N ASN A 9 18.19 11.71 14.38
CA ASN A 9 17.79 13.11 14.23
C ASN A 9 18.99 14.00 13.86
N ARG A 10 20.15 13.79 14.50
CA ARG A 10 21.37 14.53 14.16
C ARG A 10 21.87 14.22 12.74
N ILE A 11 21.82 12.97 12.32
CA ILE A 11 22.14 12.59 10.93
C ILE A 11 21.21 13.33 9.97
N ARG A 12 19.91 13.35 10.25
CA ARG A 12 18.92 14.06 9.42
C ARG A 12 19.21 15.55 9.37
N GLU A 13 19.51 16.17 10.49
CA GLU A 13 19.88 17.60 10.59
C GLU A 13 21.10 17.92 9.74
N GLU A 14 22.20 17.15 9.85
CA GLU A 14 23.43 17.39 9.10
C GLU A 14 23.21 17.17 7.58
N LEU A 15 22.45 16.15 7.18
CA LEU A 15 22.14 15.91 5.78
C LEU A 15 21.24 17.01 5.19
N SER A 16 20.30 17.54 5.98
CA SER A 16 19.42 18.62 5.49
C SER A 16 20.15 19.95 5.26
N LYS A 17 21.32 20.16 5.87
CA LYS A 17 22.20 21.31 5.55
C LYS A 17 22.84 21.19 4.16
N ILE A 18 22.99 19.97 3.67
CA ILE A 18 23.53 19.68 2.33
C ILE A 18 22.40 19.76 1.30
N ASP A 19 21.33 19.02 1.53
CA ASP A 19 20.13 19.01 0.71
C ASP A 19 18.90 18.65 1.56
N PRO A 20 17.96 19.58 1.77
CA PRO A 20 16.76 19.33 2.57
C PRO A 20 15.81 18.29 1.95
N THR A 21 15.99 17.93 0.67
CA THR A 21 15.17 16.93 -0.01
C THR A 21 15.64 15.49 0.19
N ILE A 22 16.79 15.27 0.84
CA ILE A 22 17.28 13.91 1.17
C ILE A 22 16.23 13.20 2.01
N PHE A 23 15.73 12.09 1.48
CA PHE A 23 14.78 11.23 2.18
C PHE A 23 15.52 10.09 2.89
N ILE A 24 15.31 9.98 4.21
CA ILE A 24 15.91 8.93 5.04
C ILE A 24 14.81 7.96 5.43
N TYR A 25 15.05 6.68 5.18
CA TYR A 25 14.14 5.62 5.60
C TYR A 25 14.90 4.34 5.91
N GLY A 26 14.28 3.43 6.63
CA GLY A 26 14.88 2.15 6.95
C GLY A 26 13.94 1.19 7.66
N GLU A 27 14.52 0.07 8.07
CA GLU A 27 13.83 -0.95 8.86
C GLU A 27 13.81 -0.53 10.33
N GLY A 28 12.62 -0.30 10.86
CA GLY A 28 12.43 0.06 12.26
C GLY A 28 12.28 -1.16 13.19
N TRP A 29 12.89 -2.29 12.86
CA TRP A 29 12.74 -3.54 13.62
C TRP A 29 13.79 -3.71 14.70
N LEU A 30 13.38 -4.31 15.81
CA LEU A 30 14.28 -4.87 16.79
C LEU A 30 14.64 -6.31 16.39
N ALA A 31 15.65 -6.45 15.52
CA ALA A 31 16.05 -7.75 14.96
C ALA A 31 16.85 -8.63 15.97
N ALA A 32 17.35 -8.04 17.05
CA ALA A 32 18.10 -8.72 18.11
C ALA A 32 18.06 -7.91 19.39
N ASP A 33 18.46 -8.51 20.50
CA ASP A 33 18.60 -7.82 21.78
C ASP A 33 19.51 -6.62 21.67
N SER A 34 19.08 -5.52 22.27
CA SER A 34 19.85 -4.27 22.31
C SER A 34 20.10 -3.85 23.74
N PRO A 35 21.32 -3.47 24.11
CA PRO A 35 21.64 -2.94 25.44
C PRO A 35 21.10 -1.53 25.66
N LEU A 36 20.58 -0.87 24.61
CA LEU A 36 19.99 0.45 24.72
C LEU A 36 18.65 0.39 25.48
N PRO A 37 18.37 1.37 26.35
CA PRO A 37 17.05 1.53 26.94
C PRO A 37 15.98 1.59 25.86
N PRO A 38 14.84 0.88 26.01
CA PRO A 38 13.78 0.81 25.02
C PRO A 38 13.35 2.18 24.49
N GLU A 39 13.20 3.16 25.37
CA GLU A 39 12.77 4.53 25.08
C GLU A 39 13.76 5.37 24.25
N LYS A 40 14.98 4.86 24.03
CA LYS A 40 16.02 5.53 23.24
C LYS A 40 16.28 4.88 21.87
N ARG A 41 15.64 3.76 21.61
CA ARG A 41 15.88 2.99 20.37
C ARG A 41 15.23 3.66 19.17
N ALA A 42 15.97 3.75 18.07
CA ALA A 42 15.42 4.19 16.78
C ALA A 42 14.63 3.05 16.12
N VAL A 43 13.47 2.74 16.70
CA VAL A 43 12.54 1.71 16.20
C VAL A 43 11.26 2.35 15.71
N ARG A 44 10.42 1.57 15.03
CA ARG A 44 9.14 2.00 14.48
C ARG A 44 8.29 2.79 15.48
N ASP A 45 8.16 2.28 16.69
CA ASP A 45 7.31 2.89 17.73
C ASP A 45 7.78 4.29 18.17
N HIS A 46 9.00 4.66 17.80
CA HIS A 46 9.58 5.98 18.08
C HIS A 46 9.73 6.86 16.83
N VAL A 47 9.27 6.43 15.67
CA VAL A 47 9.45 7.18 14.41
C VAL A 47 8.85 8.57 14.47
N GLY A 48 7.75 8.76 15.21
CA GLY A 48 7.16 10.08 15.44
C GLY A 48 8.07 11.08 16.14
N GLN A 49 9.17 10.61 16.80
CA GLN A 49 10.21 11.43 17.43
C GLN A 49 11.41 11.65 16.48
N MET A 50 11.38 11.06 15.30
CA MET A 50 12.44 11.14 14.27
C MET A 50 11.92 11.95 13.08
N GLU A 51 11.98 13.27 13.16
CA GLU A 51 11.46 14.16 12.13
C GLU A 51 12.14 13.91 10.77
N GLY A 52 11.33 13.74 9.71
CA GLY A 52 11.81 13.53 8.36
C GLY A 52 12.48 12.16 8.12
N ILE A 53 12.29 11.20 9.03
CA ILE A 53 12.76 9.82 8.89
C ILE A 53 11.56 8.90 8.83
N ALA A 54 11.57 7.94 7.92
CA ALA A 54 10.49 7.00 7.69
C ALA A 54 10.91 5.56 7.97
N VAL A 55 9.93 4.70 8.24
CA VAL A 55 10.13 3.26 8.45
C VAL A 55 9.16 2.45 7.61
N PHE A 56 9.56 1.22 7.27
CA PHE A 56 8.70 0.29 6.56
C PHE A 56 7.49 -0.11 7.40
N CYS A 57 6.30 -0.16 6.76
CA CYS A 57 5.03 -0.54 7.36
C CYS A 57 4.74 -2.02 7.10
N ASP A 58 5.12 -2.89 8.05
CA ASP A 58 4.90 -4.34 7.97
C ASP A 58 3.44 -4.73 8.14
N ASP A 59 2.66 -3.98 8.94
CA ASP A 59 1.20 -4.15 9.03
C ASP A 59 0.57 -4.08 7.63
N PHE A 60 0.93 -3.06 6.83
CA PHE A 60 0.42 -2.92 5.47
C PHE A 60 0.87 -4.06 4.55
N ARG A 61 2.18 -4.40 4.57
CA ARG A 61 2.73 -5.46 3.72
C ARG A 61 1.97 -6.77 3.91
N ASP A 62 1.90 -7.23 5.15
CA ASP A 62 1.35 -8.55 5.45
C ASP A 62 -0.18 -8.56 5.37
N ALA A 63 -0.83 -7.43 5.65
CA ALA A 63 -2.27 -7.32 5.43
C ALA A 63 -2.64 -7.37 3.94
N VAL A 64 -1.88 -6.72 3.06
CA VAL A 64 -2.21 -6.67 1.63
C VAL A 64 -1.91 -7.99 0.93
N ARG A 65 -0.69 -8.54 1.09
CA ARG A 65 -0.22 -9.70 0.32
C ARG A 65 -0.27 -11.04 1.06
N GLY A 66 -0.43 -11.00 2.39
CA GLY A 66 -0.34 -12.17 3.28
C GLY A 66 0.96 -12.22 4.08
N SER A 67 0.90 -12.94 5.21
CA SER A 67 1.96 -12.99 6.20
C SER A 67 3.33 -13.38 5.64
N THR A 68 4.38 -12.69 6.08
CA THR A 68 5.77 -13.04 5.80
C THR A 68 6.21 -14.29 6.56
N PHE A 69 5.58 -14.56 7.72
CA PHE A 69 5.93 -15.67 8.61
C PHE A 69 5.14 -16.94 8.32
N ASP A 70 4.10 -16.87 7.48
CA ASP A 70 3.36 -18.02 6.97
C ASP A 70 3.26 -17.90 5.44
N GLU A 71 4.03 -18.70 4.75
CA GLU A 71 4.12 -18.65 3.29
C GLU A 71 2.79 -18.95 2.58
N GLN A 72 1.90 -19.71 3.21
CA GLN A 72 0.60 -20.08 2.65
C GLN A 72 -0.53 -19.13 3.05
N ALA A 73 -0.30 -18.23 3.99
CA ALA A 73 -1.31 -17.28 4.41
C ALA A 73 -1.58 -16.26 3.32
N ALA A 74 -2.84 -16.19 2.87
CA ALA A 74 -3.32 -15.18 1.94
C ALA A 74 -3.49 -13.84 2.66
N GLY A 75 -3.39 -12.73 1.92
CA GLY A 75 -3.71 -11.40 2.42
C GLY A 75 -5.08 -10.91 1.92
N TYR A 76 -5.40 -9.65 2.24
CA TYR A 76 -6.64 -9.00 1.81
C TYR A 76 -6.85 -9.11 0.30
N ALA A 77 -5.84 -8.79 -0.50
CA ALA A 77 -5.95 -8.79 -1.96
C ALA A 77 -6.22 -10.18 -2.57
N SER A 78 -5.93 -11.25 -1.83
CA SER A 78 -6.12 -12.65 -2.26
C SER A 78 -7.25 -13.39 -1.52
N GLY A 79 -8.19 -12.64 -0.91
CA GLY A 79 -9.43 -13.18 -0.37
C GLY A 79 -9.45 -13.43 1.13
N ASN A 80 -8.38 -13.15 1.87
CA ASN A 80 -8.40 -13.23 3.32
C ASN A 80 -8.77 -11.87 3.92
N ILE A 81 -10.07 -11.63 4.05
CA ILE A 81 -10.59 -10.33 4.51
C ILE A 81 -10.52 -10.18 6.03
N VAL A 82 -10.87 -11.27 6.75
CA VAL A 82 -10.96 -11.25 8.22
C VAL A 82 -9.58 -11.03 8.83
N GLY A 83 -9.45 -10.03 9.71
CA GLY A 83 -8.18 -9.69 10.35
C GLY A 83 -7.22 -8.85 9.49
N HIS A 84 -7.56 -8.60 8.21
CA HIS A 84 -6.71 -7.78 7.33
C HIS A 84 -7.34 -6.43 6.97
N TYR A 85 -8.61 -6.24 7.29
CA TYR A 85 -9.35 -5.02 6.97
C TYR A 85 -8.74 -3.78 7.64
N GLU A 86 -8.58 -3.81 8.97
CA GLU A 86 -8.04 -2.66 9.71
C GLU A 86 -6.56 -2.39 9.44
N PRO A 87 -5.66 -3.40 9.31
CA PRO A 87 -4.28 -3.13 8.93
C PRO A 87 -4.12 -2.52 7.53
N VAL A 88 -4.99 -2.86 6.57
CA VAL A 88 -5.00 -2.20 5.26
C VAL A 88 -5.44 -0.74 5.40
N LYS A 89 -6.52 -0.44 6.16
CA LYS A 89 -6.93 0.95 6.46
C LYS A 89 -5.83 1.74 7.15
N PHE A 90 -5.13 1.12 8.09
CA PHE A 90 -3.99 1.72 8.78
C PHE A 90 -2.88 2.16 7.81
N GLY A 91 -2.50 1.30 6.88
CA GLY A 91 -1.53 1.65 5.85
C GLY A 91 -2.05 2.70 4.85
N ILE A 92 -3.36 2.65 4.49
CA ILE A 92 -4.00 3.70 3.68
C ILE A 92 -3.88 5.06 4.37
N ALA A 93 -4.03 5.11 5.70
CA ALA A 93 -3.87 6.31 6.52
C ALA A 93 -2.39 6.67 6.77
N GLY A 94 -1.41 6.00 6.15
CA GLY A 94 0.02 6.29 6.32
C GLY A 94 0.52 6.08 7.74
N ALA A 95 -0.04 5.10 8.46
CA ALA A 95 0.28 4.75 9.86
C ALA A 95 0.09 5.92 10.86
N THR A 96 -0.66 6.95 10.47
CA THR A 96 -1.00 8.10 11.32
C THR A 96 -2.29 7.85 12.11
N GLN A 97 -2.53 8.72 13.10
CA GLN A 97 -3.80 8.72 13.85
C GLN A 97 -4.97 9.03 12.90
N HIS A 98 -5.95 8.13 12.83
CA HIS A 98 -7.18 8.33 12.07
C HIS A 98 -8.41 7.83 12.84
N PRO A 99 -9.50 8.61 12.94
CA PRO A 99 -10.64 8.27 13.81
C PRO A 99 -11.43 7.02 13.36
N GLN A 100 -11.29 6.60 12.10
CA GLN A 100 -12.00 5.45 11.52
C GLN A 100 -11.12 4.20 11.41
N VAL A 101 -9.95 4.13 12.08
CA VAL A 101 -9.09 2.95 12.15
C VAL A 101 -9.16 2.35 13.54
N ASP A 102 -9.47 1.05 13.63
CA ASP A 102 -9.41 0.31 14.90
C ASP A 102 -8.00 -0.29 15.08
N TYR A 103 -7.24 0.31 15.97
CA TYR A 103 -5.86 -0.12 16.24
C TYR A 103 -5.77 -1.47 16.97
N ASN A 104 -6.85 -1.97 17.58
CA ASN A 104 -6.87 -3.30 18.18
C ASN A 104 -6.88 -4.42 17.12
N GLY A 105 -7.24 -4.09 15.90
CA GLY A 105 -7.27 -5.01 14.77
C GLY A 105 -5.97 -5.08 13.96
N LEU A 106 -4.90 -4.41 14.38
CA LEU A 106 -3.62 -4.39 13.67
C LEU A 106 -2.82 -5.69 13.87
N LEU A 107 -1.88 -5.98 12.97
CA LEU A 107 -1.09 -7.22 13.00
C LEU A 107 0.12 -7.12 13.94
N TYR A 108 0.83 -6.01 13.92
CA TYR A 108 2.10 -5.82 14.62
C TYR A 108 2.11 -4.54 15.47
N SER A 109 1.43 -3.49 15.01
CA SER A 109 1.27 -2.25 15.73
C SER A 109 0.02 -2.31 16.62
N SER A 110 -0.01 -1.54 17.70
CA SER A 110 -1.19 -1.39 18.56
C SER A 110 -1.65 0.05 18.69
N VAL A 111 -0.85 0.97 18.10
CA VAL A 111 -1.09 2.42 18.10
C VAL A 111 -0.55 3.02 16.80
N PRO A 112 -1.03 4.18 16.37
CA PRO A 112 -0.38 4.93 15.28
C PRO A 112 1.02 5.35 15.71
N TYR A 113 2.00 5.16 14.83
CA TYR A 113 3.39 5.48 15.15
C TYR A 113 3.93 6.67 14.35
N ALA A 114 3.31 7.01 13.21
CA ALA A 114 3.75 8.10 12.37
C ALA A 114 3.07 9.43 12.75
N SER A 115 3.86 10.49 12.91
CA SER A 115 3.34 11.86 13.09
C SER A 115 2.89 12.51 11.79
N ALA A 116 3.40 12.02 10.65
CA ALA A 116 2.99 12.42 9.31
C ALA A 116 3.00 11.21 8.38
N PRO A 117 2.15 11.15 7.34
CA PRO A 117 2.10 10.02 6.42
C PRO A 117 3.45 9.73 5.75
N SER A 118 4.29 10.74 5.53
CA SER A 118 5.63 10.59 4.96
C SER A 118 6.60 9.76 5.79
N GLN A 119 6.26 9.45 7.06
CA GLN A 119 7.05 8.58 7.92
C GLN A 119 6.73 7.09 7.78
N ALA A 120 5.70 6.74 7.02
CA ALA A 120 5.36 5.36 6.69
C ALA A 120 5.77 5.03 5.26
N VAL A 121 6.65 4.02 5.09
CA VAL A 121 6.99 3.44 3.79
C VAL A 121 6.11 2.21 3.59
N ASN A 122 5.06 2.37 2.78
CA ASN A 122 4.19 1.27 2.39
C ASN A 122 4.87 0.44 1.31
N PHE A 123 4.89 -0.87 1.48
CA PHE A 123 5.53 -1.80 0.57
C PHE A 123 4.80 -3.14 0.56
N VAL A 124 5.06 -3.95 -0.44
CA VAL A 124 4.48 -5.30 -0.56
C VAL A 124 5.55 -6.38 -0.75
N ALA A 125 6.75 -6.01 -1.22
CA ALA A 125 7.95 -6.82 -1.17
C ALA A 125 9.19 -5.91 -1.13
N SER A 126 10.34 -6.45 -0.71
CA SER A 126 11.61 -5.72 -0.62
C SER A 126 12.79 -6.60 -1.09
N HIS A 127 13.99 -6.37 -0.57
CA HIS A 127 15.19 -7.14 -0.89
C HIS A 127 15.17 -8.55 -0.31
N ASP A 128 14.46 -8.77 0.79
CA ASP A 128 14.26 -10.04 1.47
C ASP A 128 12.81 -10.54 1.37
N GLY A 129 12.59 -11.77 1.75
CA GLY A 129 11.29 -12.43 1.63
C GLY A 129 10.90 -12.75 0.18
N TYR A 130 9.72 -13.32 0.01
CA TYR A 130 9.15 -13.64 -1.28
C TYR A 130 8.82 -12.38 -2.10
N THR A 131 8.98 -12.46 -3.42
CA THR A 131 8.37 -11.48 -4.32
C THR A 131 6.84 -11.56 -4.23
N VAL A 132 6.12 -10.54 -4.74
CA VAL A 132 4.66 -10.59 -4.77
C VAL A 132 4.17 -11.84 -5.47
N ILE A 133 4.70 -12.14 -6.66
CA ILE A 133 4.23 -13.29 -7.44
C ILE A 133 4.60 -14.64 -6.82
N ASP A 134 5.78 -14.78 -6.19
CA ASP A 134 6.14 -16.00 -5.47
C ASP A 134 5.19 -16.22 -4.28
N LYS A 135 4.90 -15.17 -3.51
CA LYS A 135 3.96 -15.22 -2.40
C LYS A 135 2.55 -15.61 -2.85
N LEU A 136 2.06 -15.02 -3.94
CA LEU A 136 0.75 -15.34 -4.47
C LEU A 136 0.65 -16.79 -4.94
N ARG A 137 1.66 -17.34 -5.61
CA ARG A 137 1.70 -18.75 -6.00
C ARG A 137 1.62 -19.72 -4.81
N LEU A 138 2.15 -19.32 -3.66
CA LEU A 138 2.09 -20.13 -2.44
C LEU A 138 0.75 -20.01 -1.72
N SER A 139 0.10 -18.85 -1.76
CA SER A 139 -1.09 -18.53 -0.97
C SER A 139 -2.41 -18.64 -1.73
N VAL A 140 -2.43 -18.40 -3.04
CA VAL A 140 -3.64 -18.55 -3.87
C VAL A 140 -3.81 -20.02 -4.26
N LYS A 141 -4.95 -20.60 -3.93
CA LYS A 141 -5.26 -22.03 -4.17
C LYS A 141 -6.48 -22.15 -5.07
N GLY A 142 -6.53 -23.24 -5.83
CA GLY A 142 -7.65 -23.62 -6.71
C GLY A 142 -7.17 -24.02 -8.11
N ASP A 143 -8.07 -24.58 -8.89
CA ASP A 143 -7.78 -25.14 -10.23
C ASP A 143 -7.38 -24.06 -11.26
N HIS A 144 -7.74 -22.80 -11.02
CA HIS A 144 -7.45 -21.63 -11.86
C HIS A 144 -6.57 -20.60 -11.14
N ALA A 145 -5.74 -21.03 -10.17
CA ALA A 145 -4.93 -20.12 -9.37
C ALA A 145 -4.05 -19.19 -10.24
N ASP A 146 -3.42 -19.71 -11.28
CA ASP A 146 -2.54 -18.92 -12.17
C ASP A 146 -3.29 -17.81 -12.93
N ASP A 147 -4.56 -18.02 -13.28
CA ASP A 147 -5.38 -17.03 -13.99
C ASP A 147 -5.81 -15.88 -13.04
N GLU A 148 -5.83 -16.15 -11.73
CA GLU A 148 -6.20 -15.17 -10.72
C GLU A 148 -5.02 -14.28 -10.29
N LEU A 149 -3.77 -14.69 -10.54
CA LEU A 149 -2.59 -13.93 -10.07
C LEU A 149 -2.50 -12.53 -10.68
N PRO A 150 -2.69 -12.30 -12.00
CA PRO A 150 -2.60 -10.95 -12.56
C PRO A 150 -3.64 -9.96 -12.00
N PRO A 151 -4.94 -10.28 -11.86
CA PRO A 151 -5.89 -9.35 -11.24
C PRO A 151 -5.58 -9.09 -9.76
N ILE A 152 -5.14 -10.08 -8.98
CA ILE A 152 -4.73 -9.89 -7.58
C ILE A 152 -3.51 -8.96 -7.52
N ASP A 153 -2.52 -9.16 -8.38
CA ASP A 153 -1.31 -8.33 -8.43
C ASP A 153 -1.64 -6.88 -8.79
N LYS A 154 -2.53 -6.66 -9.76
CA LYS A 154 -3.08 -5.33 -10.07
C LYS A 154 -3.76 -4.68 -8.86
N LEU A 155 -4.56 -5.44 -8.11
CA LEU A 155 -5.21 -4.95 -6.90
C LEU A 155 -4.16 -4.55 -5.84
N ILE A 156 -3.14 -5.38 -5.60
CA ILE A 156 -2.02 -5.10 -4.69
C ILE A 156 -1.35 -3.76 -5.03
N HIS A 157 -1.00 -3.56 -6.30
CA HIS A 157 -0.38 -2.31 -6.76
C HIS A 157 -1.32 -1.13 -6.68
N THR A 158 -2.63 -1.34 -6.86
CA THR A 158 -3.62 -0.26 -6.70
C THR A 158 -3.68 0.16 -5.24
N ILE A 159 -3.78 -0.77 -4.30
CA ILE A 159 -3.79 -0.47 -2.87
C ILE A 159 -2.50 0.29 -2.49
N LEU A 160 -1.33 -0.18 -2.94
CA LEU A 160 -0.04 0.44 -2.64
C LEU A 160 0.07 1.88 -3.17
N LEU A 161 -0.35 2.11 -4.43
CA LEU A 161 -0.13 3.39 -5.11
C LEU A 161 -1.22 4.43 -4.84
N THR A 162 -2.34 4.04 -4.25
CA THR A 162 -3.41 4.96 -3.84
C THR A 162 -3.46 5.21 -2.33
N ALA A 163 -2.73 4.42 -1.52
CA ALA A 163 -2.54 4.69 -0.09
C ALA A 163 -1.73 5.96 0.15
N GLN A 164 -1.95 6.61 1.29
CA GLN A 164 -1.09 7.69 1.78
C GLN A 164 0.28 7.14 2.21
N GLY A 165 1.22 8.01 2.53
CA GLY A 165 2.60 7.60 2.83
C GLY A 165 3.47 7.46 1.59
N VAL A 166 4.60 6.81 1.74
CA VAL A 166 5.61 6.66 0.68
C VAL A 166 5.52 5.26 0.10
N PRO A 167 5.10 5.07 -1.16
CA PRO A 167 5.07 3.76 -1.78
C PRO A 167 6.49 3.31 -2.14
N PHE A 168 6.83 2.08 -1.79
CA PHE A 168 8.05 1.41 -2.19
C PHE A 168 7.71 0.23 -3.09
N ILE A 169 8.30 0.18 -4.27
CA ILE A 169 8.14 -0.88 -5.27
C ILE A 169 9.51 -1.53 -5.47
N ARG A 170 9.60 -2.83 -5.25
CA ARG A 170 10.78 -3.61 -5.61
C ARG A 170 10.91 -3.67 -7.13
N ALA A 171 12.12 -3.45 -7.66
CA ALA A 171 12.35 -3.50 -9.10
C ALA A 171 11.92 -4.86 -9.69
N GLY A 172 11.05 -4.82 -10.70
CA GLY A 172 10.51 -5.99 -11.37
C GLY A 172 9.12 -6.42 -10.91
N GLU A 173 8.59 -5.90 -9.80
CA GLU A 173 7.22 -6.19 -9.37
C GLU A 173 6.20 -5.79 -10.42
N GLU A 174 6.42 -4.66 -11.08
CA GLU A 174 5.56 -4.12 -12.14
C GLU A 174 5.47 -5.02 -13.38
N MET A 175 6.21 -6.12 -13.41
CA MET A 175 6.20 -7.09 -14.50
C MET A 175 6.21 -8.56 -14.03
N MET A 176 5.76 -8.81 -12.79
CA MET A 176 5.66 -10.15 -12.17
C MET A 176 7.01 -10.89 -12.10
N GLN A 177 8.08 -10.18 -11.78
CA GLN A 177 9.40 -10.79 -11.56
C GLN A 177 9.35 -11.67 -10.32
N ASP A 178 9.63 -12.95 -10.48
CA ASP A 178 9.80 -13.91 -9.38
C ASP A 178 11.29 -14.12 -9.03
N LYS A 179 11.50 -14.83 -7.94
CA LYS A 179 12.79 -15.39 -7.53
C LYS A 179 12.73 -16.92 -7.43
N GLN A 180 11.87 -17.55 -8.23
CA GLN A 180 11.72 -19.01 -8.32
C GLN A 180 11.31 -19.63 -6.96
N GLY A 181 10.56 -18.89 -6.14
CA GLY A 181 10.13 -19.31 -4.81
C GLY A 181 11.22 -19.23 -3.73
N GLU A 182 12.36 -18.57 -3.99
CA GLU A 182 13.43 -18.40 -3.00
C GLU A 182 13.15 -17.20 -2.08
N PRO A 183 12.85 -17.42 -0.79
CA PRO A 183 12.49 -16.35 0.12
C PRO A 183 13.69 -15.55 0.61
N ASN A 184 14.91 -16.07 0.48
CA ASN A 184 16.11 -15.43 1.02
C ASN A 184 17.28 -15.51 0.03
N SER A 185 17.10 -14.83 -1.10
CA SER A 185 17.92 -14.99 -2.30
C SER A 185 19.29 -14.27 -2.26
N PHE A 186 19.72 -13.68 -1.12
CA PHE A 186 20.94 -12.87 -1.05
C PHE A 186 22.23 -13.62 -1.46
N ARG A 187 22.24 -14.96 -1.33
CA ARG A 187 23.35 -15.84 -1.78
C ARG A 187 23.02 -16.66 -3.01
N SER A 188 21.83 -16.47 -3.58
CA SER A 188 21.40 -17.20 -4.77
C SER A 188 22.15 -16.69 -6.01
N PRO A 189 22.33 -17.55 -7.04
CA PRO A 189 23.02 -17.16 -8.26
C PRO A 189 22.24 -16.14 -9.07
N ASP A 190 22.92 -15.53 -10.05
CA ASP A 190 22.31 -14.55 -10.97
C ASP A 190 21.06 -15.07 -11.67
N ALA A 191 20.96 -16.37 -11.92
CA ALA A 191 19.78 -16.99 -12.51
C ALA A 191 18.50 -16.74 -11.69
N VAL A 192 18.62 -16.54 -10.35
CA VAL A 192 17.52 -16.20 -9.45
C VAL A 192 17.40 -14.69 -9.26
N ASN A 193 18.54 -13.99 -9.15
CA ASN A 193 18.54 -12.59 -8.71
C ASN A 193 18.51 -11.57 -9.85
N ARG A 194 18.88 -11.94 -11.09
CA ARG A 194 18.82 -11.01 -12.24
C ARG A 194 17.37 -10.61 -12.54
N ILE A 195 17.19 -9.39 -12.98
CA ILE A 195 15.91 -8.94 -13.52
C ILE A 195 15.77 -9.45 -14.96
N ASP A 196 14.72 -10.23 -15.21
CA ASP A 196 14.39 -10.69 -16.56
C ASP A 196 13.55 -9.65 -17.28
N TRP A 197 14.18 -8.80 -18.07
CA TRP A 197 13.52 -7.73 -18.83
C TRP A 197 12.55 -8.24 -19.91
N ALA A 198 12.60 -9.53 -20.28
CA ALA A 198 11.61 -10.11 -21.20
C ALA A 198 10.22 -10.17 -20.57
N LEU A 199 10.12 -10.23 -19.23
CA LEU A 199 8.86 -10.19 -18.50
C LEU A 199 8.07 -8.91 -18.77
N LYS A 200 8.73 -7.79 -19.05
CA LYS A 200 8.05 -6.54 -19.41
C LYS A 200 7.19 -6.67 -20.67
N ALA A 201 7.65 -7.41 -21.67
CA ALA A 201 6.87 -7.66 -22.86
C ALA A 201 5.77 -8.72 -22.63
N LYS A 202 6.10 -9.76 -21.86
CA LYS A 202 5.18 -10.85 -21.51
C LYS A 202 4.00 -10.35 -20.66
N ASN A 203 4.28 -9.52 -19.66
CA ASN A 203 3.30 -8.99 -18.71
C ASN A 203 3.01 -7.50 -18.98
N ARG A 204 2.92 -7.13 -20.25
CA ARG A 204 2.75 -5.74 -20.71
C ARG A 204 1.53 -5.07 -20.10
N ASP A 205 0.45 -5.79 -19.92
CA ASP A 205 -0.79 -5.30 -19.36
C ASP A 205 -0.62 -4.84 -17.90
N LEU A 206 0.05 -5.64 -17.06
CA LEU A 206 0.37 -5.23 -15.67
C LEU A 206 1.33 -4.04 -15.66
N PHE A 207 2.39 -4.09 -16.49
CA PHE A 207 3.37 -3.00 -16.56
C PHE A 207 2.71 -1.65 -16.91
N ASP A 208 1.84 -1.65 -17.92
CA ASP A 208 1.14 -0.44 -18.35
C ASP A 208 0.11 0.02 -17.30
N TYR A 209 -0.52 -0.91 -16.60
CA TYR A 209 -1.42 -0.62 -15.48
C TYR A 209 -0.69 0.08 -14.32
N VAL A 210 0.42 -0.49 -13.84
CA VAL A 210 1.25 0.12 -12.77
C VAL A 210 1.79 1.48 -13.19
N ARG A 211 2.25 1.63 -14.45
CA ARG A 211 2.65 2.92 -14.99
C ARG A 211 1.51 3.94 -14.95
N GLY A 212 0.29 3.53 -15.25
CA GLY A 212 -0.91 4.37 -15.16
C GLY A 212 -1.22 4.82 -13.73
N LEU A 213 -1.11 3.91 -12.76
CA LEU A 213 -1.28 4.24 -11.33
C LEU A 213 -0.22 5.24 -10.84
N ILE A 214 1.04 5.07 -11.24
CA ILE A 214 2.13 6.02 -10.92
C ILE A 214 1.82 7.39 -11.52
N ALA A 215 1.36 7.44 -12.77
CA ALA A 215 0.98 8.69 -13.42
C ALA A 215 -0.19 9.37 -12.70
N LEU A 216 -1.23 8.61 -12.32
CA LEU A 216 -2.36 9.08 -11.54
C LEU A 216 -1.90 9.69 -10.21
N ARG A 217 -1.10 8.94 -9.43
CA ARG A 217 -0.57 9.42 -8.14
C ARG A 217 0.25 10.70 -8.27
N LYS A 218 1.04 10.83 -9.35
CA LYS A 218 1.84 12.04 -9.62
C LYS A 218 0.97 13.23 -9.99
N ALA A 219 -0.09 13.02 -10.76
CA ALA A 219 -1.00 14.08 -11.20
C ALA A 219 -1.90 14.58 -10.07
N HIS A 220 -2.25 13.72 -9.10
CA HIS A 220 -3.22 14.01 -8.05
C HIS A 220 -2.56 14.09 -6.67
N PRO A 221 -2.33 15.30 -6.13
CA PRO A 221 -1.73 15.50 -4.82
C PRO A 221 -2.59 14.98 -3.66
N ALA A 222 -3.88 14.75 -3.85
CA ALA A 222 -4.76 14.10 -2.87
C ALA A 222 -4.24 12.74 -2.39
N PHE A 223 -3.49 12.00 -3.21
CA PHE A 223 -2.84 10.74 -2.81
C PHE A 223 -1.55 10.95 -1.97
N ARG A 224 -1.17 12.18 -1.66
CA ARG A 224 0.08 12.53 -0.98
C ARG A 224 -0.15 13.66 0.02
N ILE A 225 -1.17 13.53 0.85
CA ILE A 225 -1.49 14.50 1.91
C ILE A 225 -0.30 14.54 2.90
N PRO A 226 0.28 15.72 3.20
CA PRO A 226 1.55 15.79 3.91
C PRO A 226 1.42 15.68 5.45
N THR A 227 0.25 15.97 6.01
CA THR A 227 0.05 16.04 7.46
C THR A 227 -1.05 15.10 7.95
N ALA A 228 -0.96 14.68 9.21
CA ALA A 228 -2.00 13.86 9.83
C ALA A 228 -3.33 14.60 9.94
N GLU A 229 -3.32 15.88 10.24
CA GLU A 229 -4.52 16.72 10.33
C GLU A 229 -5.21 16.85 8.96
N GLY A 230 -4.43 17.12 7.91
CA GLY A 230 -4.97 17.19 6.54
C GLY A 230 -5.57 15.84 6.10
N LEU A 231 -4.95 14.75 6.53
CA LEU A 231 -5.44 13.41 6.26
C LEU A 231 -6.77 13.13 6.98
N GLN A 232 -6.89 13.48 8.26
CA GLN A 232 -8.14 13.31 9.02
C GLN A 232 -9.29 14.13 8.44
N GLN A 233 -8.99 15.27 7.80
CA GLN A 233 -9.98 16.13 7.16
C GLN A 233 -10.34 15.67 5.76
N GLY A 234 -9.37 15.14 5.00
CA GLY A 234 -9.55 14.83 3.58
C GLY A 234 -9.89 13.37 3.29
N LEU A 235 -9.45 12.41 4.12
CA LEU A 235 -9.68 10.99 3.90
C LEU A 235 -10.86 10.51 4.77
N HIS A 236 -11.86 9.88 4.12
CA HIS A 236 -13.01 9.33 4.81
C HIS A 236 -13.30 7.91 4.33
N PHE A 237 -13.19 6.93 5.23
CA PHE A 237 -13.60 5.56 4.93
C PHE A 237 -15.13 5.47 4.90
N LEU A 238 -15.65 4.81 3.86
CA LEU A 238 -17.08 4.58 3.70
C LEU A 238 -17.49 3.32 4.48
N ASP A 239 -18.71 3.33 4.99
CA ASP A 239 -19.33 2.13 5.52
C ASP A 239 -19.76 1.24 4.33
N THR A 240 -19.12 0.10 4.20
CA THR A 240 -19.38 -0.89 3.15
C THR A 240 -20.10 -2.13 3.69
N GLY A 241 -20.54 -2.10 4.96
CA GLY A 241 -21.16 -3.22 5.65
C GLY A 241 -20.25 -4.46 5.65
N ASP A 242 -20.85 -5.64 5.56
CA ASP A 242 -20.13 -6.92 5.54
C ASP A 242 -19.63 -7.33 4.14
N SER A 243 -19.54 -6.39 3.19
CA SER A 243 -19.16 -6.71 1.80
C SER A 243 -17.71 -7.18 1.63
N GLY A 244 -16.85 -6.94 2.62
CA GLY A 244 -15.40 -7.16 2.51
C GLY A 244 -14.67 -6.14 1.62
N VAL A 245 -15.39 -5.12 1.14
CA VAL A 245 -14.83 -4.02 0.35
C VAL A 245 -14.26 -2.97 1.29
N ILE A 246 -13.06 -2.47 1.01
CA ILE A 246 -12.53 -1.24 1.61
C ILE A 246 -12.77 -0.11 0.62
N ALA A 247 -13.52 0.91 1.04
CA ALA A 247 -13.75 2.09 0.22
C ALA A 247 -13.51 3.37 1.03
N TYR A 248 -13.00 4.40 0.37
CA TYR A 248 -12.79 5.71 0.96
C TYR A 248 -12.89 6.82 -0.08
N THR A 249 -13.10 8.04 0.40
CA THR A 249 -12.99 9.25 -0.42
C THR A 249 -11.85 10.13 0.04
N LEU A 250 -11.28 10.86 -0.91
CA LEU A 250 -10.37 11.97 -0.69
C LEU A 250 -11.12 13.23 -1.16
N GLY A 251 -11.66 13.99 -0.21
CA GLY A 251 -12.64 15.03 -0.49
C GLY A 251 -12.13 16.45 -0.34
N GLU A 252 -12.98 17.40 -0.75
CA GLU A 252 -12.78 18.85 -0.61
C GLU A 252 -11.46 19.36 -1.22
N TYR A 253 -11.14 18.90 -2.46
CA TYR A 253 -9.90 19.24 -3.16
C TYR A 253 -8.67 18.93 -2.31
N ALA A 254 -8.65 17.76 -1.67
CA ALA A 254 -7.63 17.34 -0.72
C ALA A 254 -6.21 17.65 -1.22
N ASN A 255 -5.41 18.27 -0.36
CA ASN A 255 -4.04 18.69 -0.68
C ASN A 255 -3.93 19.58 -1.94
N GLY A 256 -4.97 20.36 -2.28
CA GLY A 256 -5.00 21.23 -3.47
C GLY A 256 -5.17 20.48 -4.78
N ASP A 257 -5.78 19.30 -4.76
CA ASP A 257 -6.08 18.53 -5.96
C ASP A 257 -7.03 19.27 -6.91
N ALA A 258 -6.94 18.97 -8.20
CA ALA A 258 -7.84 19.52 -9.21
C ALA A 258 -9.24 18.89 -9.13
N TRP A 259 -9.34 17.65 -8.63
CA TRP A 259 -10.61 16.95 -8.43
C TRP A 259 -11.19 17.29 -7.06
N LYS A 260 -12.48 17.59 -7.04
CA LYS A 260 -13.18 17.91 -5.79
C LYS A 260 -13.17 16.75 -4.84
N GLU A 261 -13.42 15.56 -5.36
CA GLU A 261 -13.45 14.33 -4.59
C GLU A 261 -13.02 13.13 -5.41
N ILE A 262 -12.22 12.26 -4.82
CA ILE A 262 -11.78 11.01 -5.41
C ILE A 262 -12.35 9.86 -4.58
N LEU A 263 -13.05 8.95 -5.22
CA LEU A 263 -13.50 7.68 -4.66
C LEU A 263 -12.50 6.60 -5.01
N VAL A 264 -12.09 5.82 -4.02
CA VAL A 264 -11.28 4.61 -4.19
C VAL A 264 -11.96 3.46 -3.48
N ALA A 265 -12.10 2.32 -4.15
CA ALA A 265 -12.66 1.10 -3.57
C ALA A 265 -11.86 -0.13 -3.99
N TYR A 266 -11.69 -1.06 -3.06
CA TYR A 266 -10.99 -2.33 -3.26
C TYR A 266 -11.88 -3.50 -2.89
N ASN A 267 -12.01 -4.46 -3.78
CA ASN A 267 -12.63 -5.74 -3.48
C ASN A 267 -11.55 -6.82 -3.36
N GLY A 268 -11.21 -7.19 -2.14
CA GLY A 268 -10.29 -8.30 -1.86
C GLY A 268 -10.92 -9.67 -2.00
N ASN A 269 -12.26 -9.77 -2.12
CA ASN A 269 -12.94 -11.06 -2.27
C ASN A 269 -12.65 -11.70 -3.62
N ARG A 270 -12.71 -13.02 -3.69
CA ARG A 270 -12.67 -13.82 -4.93
C ARG A 270 -14.05 -13.94 -5.61
N HIS A 271 -15.01 -13.12 -5.21
CA HIS A 271 -16.34 -13.00 -5.81
C HIS A 271 -16.73 -11.52 -5.95
N GLN A 272 -17.72 -11.25 -6.80
CA GLN A 272 -18.27 -9.91 -6.92
C GLN A 272 -18.88 -9.45 -5.61
N ALA A 273 -18.65 -8.19 -5.26
CA ALA A 273 -19.25 -7.55 -4.10
C ALA A 273 -20.15 -6.36 -4.50
N GLU A 274 -21.07 -6.00 -3.65
CA GLU A 274 -21.91 -4.81 -3.76
C GLU A 274 -21.72 -3.94 -2.52
N PHE A 275 -21.67 -2.63 -2.70
CA PHE A 275 -21.57 -1.67 -1.61
C PHE A 275 -22.16 -0.33 -2.03
N HIS A 276 -22.42 0.53 -1.06
CA HIS A 276 -23.02 1.84 -1.31
C HIS A 276 -21.96 2.92 -1.37
N ILE A 277 -22.07 3.82 -2.36
CA ILE A 277 -21.23 5.02 -2.48
C ILE A 277 -22.10 6.28 -2.43
N PRO A 278 -21.52 7.46 -2.11
CA PRO A 278 -22.27 8.71 -2.10
C PRO A 278 -22.97 9.00 -3.42
N GLU A 279 -24.19 9.55 -3.32
CA GLU A 279 -24.97 9.99 -4.48
C GLU A 279 -24.25 11.12 -5.21
N ALA A 280 -23.76 10.84 -6.39
CA ALA A 280 -23.10 11.78 -7.29
C ALA A 280 -22.89 11.15 -8.67
N ASP A 281 -22.57 11.97 -9.66
CA ASP A 281 -22.08 11.52 -10.97
C ASP A 281 -20.56 11.40 -10.92
N TRP A 282 -20.07 10.16 -10.83
CA TRP A 282 -18.66 9.85 -10.78
C TRP A 282 -18.07 9.60 -12.17
N THR A 283 -16.89 10.13 -12.48
CA THR A 283 -16.10 9.77 -13.65
C THR A 283 -15.13 8.67 -13.27
N VAL A 284 -15.23 7.50 -13.91
CA VAL A 284 -14.43 6.33 -13.58
C VAL A 284 -13.10 6.39 -14.33
N VAL A 285 -11.98 6.33 -13.63
CA VAL A 285 -10.62 6.29 -14.20
C VAL A 285 -9.91 4.97 -14.03
N CYS A 286 -10.38 4.15 -13.09
CA CYS A 286 -9.90 2.77 -12.93
C CYS A 286 -11.07 1.84 -12.62
N ARG A 287 -11.17 0.74 -13.36
CA ARG A 287 -12.17 -0.32 -13.14
C ARG A 287 -11.72 -1.60 -13.83
N ASP A 288 -12.02 -2.76 -13.22
CA ASP A 288 -11.81 -4.09 -13.79
C ASP A 288 -10.38 -4.30 -14.34
N GLY A 289 -9.38 -3.86 -13.56
CA GLY A 289 -7.96 -3.98 -13.90
C GLY A 289 -7.51 -3.13 -15.09
N ARG A 290 -8.27 -2.09 -15.46
CA ARG A 290 -7.92 -1.09 -16.48
C ARG A 290 -7.84 0.29 -15.86
N ILE A 291 -6.91 1.10 -16.32
CA ILE A 291 -6.73 2.48 -15.89
C ILE A 291 -6.68 3.41 -17.11
N ASP A 292 -7.52 4.42 -17.11
CA ASP A 292 -7.57 5.48 -18.12
C ASP A 292 -7.89 6.82 -17.46
N PRO A 293 -6.88 7.64 -17.14
CA PRO A 293 -7.10 8.97 -16.56
C PRO A 293 -7.86 9.93 -17.46
N GLY A 294 -7.92 9.66 -18.76
CA GLY A 294 -8.71 10.43 -19.74
C GLY A 294 -10.13 9.91 -19.95
N SER A 295 -10.55 8.91 -19.18
CA SER A 295 -11.87 8.29 -19.30
C SER A 295 -13.01 9.29 -19.17
N ARG A 296 -14.09 9.02 -19.90
CA ARG A 296 -15.37 9.73 -19.80
C ARG A 296 -16.49 8.81 -19.30
N ASP A 297 -16.15 7.62 -18.85
CA ASP A 297 -17.13 6.69 -18.28
C ASP A 297 -17.76 7.29 -17.04
N ARG A 298 -19.10 7.26 -17.00
CA ARG A 298 -19.88 7.77 -15.86
C ARG A 298 -20.45 6.63 -15.04
N MET A 299 -20.41 6.80 -13.74
CA MET A 299 -20.99 5.88 -12.77
C MET A 299 -21.85 6.68 -11.79
N PRO A 300 -23.16 6.39 -11.73
CA PRO A 300 -24.02 7.02 -10.72
C PRO A 300 -23.63 6.56 -9.31
N GLY A 301 -23.96 7.39 -8.31
CA GLY A 301 -23.93 7.01 -6.91
C GLY A 301 -24.95 5.94 -6.57
N GLY A 302 -25.00 5.55 -5.30
CA GLY A 302 -25.86 4.48 -4.81
C GLY A 302 -25.17 3.12 -4.76
N ILE A 303 -25.85 2.04 -5.10
CA ILE A 303 -25.29 0.68 -5.06
C ILE A 303 -24.39 0.44 -6.26
N VAL A 304 -23.14 0.08 -5.99
CA VAL A 304 -22.12 -0.21 -6.99
C VAL A 304 -21.66 -1.65 -6.87
N ARG A 305 -21.42 -2.28 -8.03
CA ARG A 305 -20.84 -3.61 -8.13
C ARG A 305 -19.36 -3.50 -8.48
N ILE A 306 -18.55 -4.29 -7.77
CA ILE A 306 -17.11 -4.37 -7.99
C ILE A 306 -16.68 -5.82 -8.22
N ALA A 307 -15.95 -6.07 -9.28
CA ALA A 307 -15.51 -7.41 -9.68
C ALA A 307 -14.58 -8.05 -8.62
N PRO A 308 -14.39 -9.38 -8.63
CA PRO A 308 -13.43 -10.06 -7.77
C PRO A 308 -12.03 -9.50 -7.93
N SER A 309 -11.26 -9.43 -6.83
CA SER A 309 -9.85 -9.03 -6.83
C SER A 309 -9.58 -7.79 -7.70
N SER A 310 -10.38 -6.75 -7.52
CA SER A 310 -10.33 -5.54 -8.37
C SER A 310 -10.50 -4.25 -7.58
N ALA A 311 -10.31 -3.13 -8.27
CA ALA A 311 -10.48 -1.80 -7.70
C ALA A 311 -11.33 -0.90 -8.59
N ILE A 312 -11.94 0.10 -7.98
CA ILE A 312 -12.55 1.25 -8.65
C ILE A 312 -11.84 2.52 -8.16
N ILE A 313 -11.44 3.37 -9.10
CA ILE A 313 -11.04 4.75 -8.82
C ILE A 313 -11.92 5.64 -9.69
N ALA A 314 -12.61 6.57 -9.05
CA ALA A 314 -13.47 7.52 -9.72
C ALA A 314 -13.35 8.89 -9.07
N TYR A 315 -13.74 9.94 -9.78
CA TYR A 315 -13.71 11.29 -9.26
C TYR A 315 -14.96 12.08 -9.63
N ARG A 316 -15.19 13.17 -8.92
CA ARG A 316 -16.11 14.26 -9.31
C ARG A 316 -15.42 15.61 -9.24
N GLU A 317 -15.89 16.52 -10.09
CA GLU A 317 -15.46 17.94 -10.14
C GLU A 317 -16.23 18.80 -9.13
#